data_a11fe9d69723637769c5022430b0f28c
#
_entry.id   a11fe9d69723637769c5022430b0f28c
#
_cell.length_a   1.000
_cell.length_b   1.000
_cell.length_c   1.000
_cell.angle_alpha   90.00
_cell.angle_beta   90.00
_cell.angle_gamma   90.00
#
_symmetry.space_group_name_H-M   'P 1'
#
loop_
_entity.id
_entity.type
_entity.pdbx_description
1 polymer ?
#
loop_
_entity_poly.entity_id
_entity_poly.type
_entity_poly.pdbx_seq_one_letter_code
_entity_poly.pdbx_strand_id
1 'polypeptide(L)'
;NPRFAMERHYRYVFTQDPLNGSSFNIEKMKSASKIFVGTHDFHNLSKKSERSPVRTIKSIEIFEDHGCMVFDVVGQSFLWNMVRKMVNVLLMVGTGEMDVDELETLLNPSINQIVLPAPPENLILMDVVYDGIEFKEDSYAKTKFLKSIHEEYLKKIRAAAVGREIIRSLSLE
;
A
#
# COMPACT_ATOMS: atom_id res chain seq x y z
N ASN A 1 2.08 -11.64 21.24
CA ASN A 1 3.22 -11.79 20.34
C ASN A 1 2.74 -11.55 18.90
N PRO A 2 3.33 -10.62 18.15
CA PRO A 2 2.89 -10.28 16.78
C PRO A 2 2.83 -11.48 15.81
N ARG A 3 3.54 -12.56 16.11
CA ARG A 3 3.55 -13.79 15.29
C ARG A 3 2.25 -14.59 15.36
N PHE A 4 1.44 -14.39 16.40
CA PHE A 4 0.17 -15.10 16.61
C PHE A 4 -1.04 -14.33 16.09
N ALA A 5 -0.84 -13.19 15.44
CA ALA A 5 -1.92 -12.50 14.79
C ALA A 5 -2.49 -13.35 13.65
N MET A 6 -3.80 -13.50 13.64
CA MET A 6 -4.55 -14.27 12.65
C MET A 6 -4.75 -13.50 11.35
N GLU A 7 -4.77 -12.16 11.45
CA GLU A 7 -5.02 -11.28 10.33
C GLU A 7 -4.36 -9.92 10.55
N ARG A 8 -4.00 -9.28 9.47
CA ARG A 8 -3.54 -7.88 9.40
C ARG A 8 -4.22 -7.18 8.25
N HIS A 9 -4.66 -5.97 8.51
CA HIS A 9 -5.21 -5.06 7.52
C HIS A 9 -4.22 -3.89 7.34
N TYR A 10 -3.70 -3.76 6.13
CA TYR A 10 -2.87 -2.63 5.71
C TYR A 10 -3.63 -1.74 4.75
N ARG A 11 -3.47 -0.44 4.91
CA ARG A 11 -3.91 0.58 3.97
C ARG A 11 -2.70 1.28 3.38
N TYR A 12 -2.67 1.40 2.07
CA TYR A 12 -1.70 2.24 1.38
C TYR A 12 -2.43 3.39 0.70
N VAL A 13 -2.01 4.63 0.97
CA VAL A 13 -2.62 5.84 0.43
C VAL A 13 -1.68 6.43 -0.62
N PHE A 14 -2.05 6.33 -1.88
CA PHE A 14 -1.30 6.87 -2.99
C PHE A 14 -1.86 8.23 -3.39
N THR A 15 -0.99 9.24 -3.42
CA THR A 15 -1.32 10.58 -3.93
C THR A 15 -0.64 10.74 -5.27
N GLN A 16 -1.43 11.01 -6.29
CA GLN A 16 -0.90 11.34 -7.62
C GLN A 16 -0.20 12.70 -7.59
N ASP A 17 0.90 12.82 -8.34
CA ASP A 17 1.53 14.12 -8.53
C ASP A 17 0.59 15.06 -9.30
N PRO A 18 0.10 16.14 -8.70
CA PRO A 18 -0.84 17.04 -9.36
C PRO A 18 -0.22 17.83 -10.52
N LEU A 19 1.12 17.80 -10.66
CA LEU A 19 1.85 18.52 -11.71
C LEU A 19 2.21 17.62 -12.89
N ASN A 20 2.35 16.31 -12.65
CA ASN A 20 2.70 15.29 -13.65
C ASN A 20 1.65 14.19 -13.70
N GLY A 21 0.38 14.54 -13.88
CA GLY A 21 -0.75 13.64 -13.81
C GLY A 21 -0.67 12.47 -14.80
N SER A 22 -0.22 11.30 -14.33
CA SER A 22 -0.42 10.04 -15.06
C SER A 22 -1.88 9.60 -14.91
N SER A 23 -2.51 9.16 -15.98
CA SER A 23 -3.83 8.55 -15.89
C SER A 23 -3.70 7.10 -15.44
N PHE A 24 -4.38 6.73 -14.34
CA PHE A 24 -4.44 5.35 -13.86
C PHE A 24 -5.76 4.69 -14.26
N ASN A 25 -5.68 3.51 -14.82
CA ASN A 25 -6.86 2.67 -15.07
C ASN A 25 -7.19 1.86 -13.81
N ILE A 26 -8.06 2.41 -12.96
CA ILE A 26 -8.46 1.80 -11.69
C ILE A 26 -9.13 0.44 -11.89
N GLU A 27 -9.95 0.30 -12.92
CA GLU A 27 -10.65 -0.97 -13.19
C GLU A 27 -9.66 -2.07 -13.64
N LYS A 28 -8.62 -1.71 -14.40
CA LYS A 28 -7.53 -2.64 -14.75
C LYS A 28 -6.76 -3.07 -13.48
N MET A 29 -6.49 -2.14 -12.56
CA MET A 29 -5.85 -2.44 -11.29
C MET A 29 -6.71 -3.33 -10.38
N LYS A 30 -8.02 -3.05 -10.26
CA LYS A 30 -8.96 -3.89 -9.51
C LYS A 30 -9.04 -5.31 -10.08
N SER A 31 -9.04 -5.44 -11.39
CA SER A 31 -9.03 -6.76 -12.04
C SER A 31 -7.74 -7.52 -11.77
N ALA A 32 -6.59 -6.85 -11.92
CA ALA A 32 -5.27 -7.40 -11.66
C ALA A 32 -5.06 -7.77 -10.18
N SER A 33 -5.61 -7.00 -9.24
CA SER A 33 -5.45 -7.26 -7.81
C SER A 33 -6.03 -8.61 -7.36
N LYS A 34 -7.02 -9.15 -8.09
CA LYS A 34 -7.62 -10.46 -7.82
C LYS A 34 -6.62 -11.61 -7.94
N ILE A 35 -5.57 -11.45 -8.76
CA ILE A 35 -4.51 -12.44 -8.95
C ILE A 35 -3.74 -12.68 -7.65
N PHE A 36 -3.60 -11.68 -6.81
CA PHE A 36 -2.93 -11.81 -5.52
C PHE A 36 -3.78 -12.45 -4.43
N VAL A 37 -5.11 -12.51 -4.61
CA VAL A 37 -6.03 -13.09 -3.62
C VAL A 37 -5.89 -14.60 -3.61
N GLY A 38 -5.79 -15.18 -2.42
CA GLY A 38 -5.55 -16.59 -2.23
C GLY A 38 -4.18 -16.88 -1.62
N THR A 39 -3.74 -18.12 -1.73
CA THR A 39 -2.44 -18.58 -1.19
C THR A 39 -1.46 -18.76 -2.33
N HIS A 40 -0.40 -17.95 -2.33
CA HIS A 40 0.60 -17.90 -3.39
C HIS A 40 2.01 -17.80 -2.82
N ASP A 41 3.00 -18.09 -3.66
CA ASP A 41 4.40 -17.79 -3.41
C ASP A 41 4.68 -16.33 -3.77
N PHE A 42 5.07 -15.52 -2.78
CA PHE A 42 5.34 -14.09 -2.92
C PHE A 42 6.84 -13.75 -2.86
N HIS A 43 7.72 -14.69 -3.23
CA HIS A 43 9.17 -14.45 -3.13
C HIS A 43 9.65 -13.23 -3.94
N ASN A 44 9.10 -12.97 -5.15
CA ASN A 44 9.43 -11.81 -5.96
C ASN A 44 8.92 -10.49 -5.34
N LEU A 45 7.81 -10.57 -4.59
CA LEU A 45 7.19 -9.44 -3.91
C LEU A 45 7.66 -9.27 -2.46
N SER A 46 8.82 -9.83 -2.12
CA SER A 46 9.39 -9.71 -0.79
C SER A 46 10.90 -9.44 -0.84
N LYS A 47 11.48 -9.14 0.32
CA LYS A 47 12.93 -9.25 0.50
C LYS A 47 13.26 -10.73 0.68
N LYS A 48 14.29 -11.23 0.00
CA LYS A 48 14.78 -12.60 0.16
C LYS A 48 14.99 -12.93 1.64
N SER A 49 14.40 -14.02 2.12
CA SER A 49 14.41 -14.46 3.50
C SER A 49 14.54 -15.97 3.54
N GLU A 50 15.08 -16.52 4.66
CA GLU A 50 15.13 -17.97 4.93
C GLU A 50 13.74 -18.57 5.25
N ARG A 51 12.70 -17.73 5.41
CA ARG A 51 11.34 -18.18 5.70
C ARG A 51 10.59 -18.50 4.41
N SER A 52 9.63 -19.41 4.51
CA SER A 52 8.71 -19.71 3.42
C SER A 52 8.09 -18.41 2.87
N PRO A 53 8.13 -18.17 1.56
CA PRO A 53 7.51 -17.00 0.93
C PRO A 53 6.00 -17.15 0.72
N VAL A 54 5.42 -18.30 1.03
CA VAL A 54 3.99 -18.57 0.84
C VAL A 54 3.15 -17.78 1.84
N ARG A 55 2.18 -17.01 1.34
CA ARG A 55 1.24 -16.21 2.15
C ARG A 55 -0.17 -16.33 1.59
N THR A 56 -1.14 -16.03 2.45
CA THR A 56 -2.55 -15.98 2.08
C THR A 56 -3.06 -14.55 2.19
N ILE A 57 -3.48 -14.00 1.05
CA ILE A 57 -4.18 -12.72 0.96
C ILE A 57 -5.68 -12.99 0.90
N LYS A 58 -6.45 -12.34 1.78
CA LYS A 58 -7.90 -12.51 1.88
C LYS A 58 -8.65 -11.60 0.92
N SER A 59 -8.26 -10.33 0.88
CA SER A 59 -8.86 -9.34 -0.03
C SER A 59 -7.89 -8.22 -0.36
N ILE A 60 -8.13 -7.59 -1.51
CA ILE A 60 -7.54 -6.33 -1.93
C ILE A 60 -8.66 -5.46 -2.48
N GLU A 61 -8.85 -4.29 -1.88
CA GLU A 61 -9.80 -3.29 -2.35
C GLU A 61 -9.05 -2.06 -2.84
N ILE A 62 -9.47 -1.49 -3.97
CA ILE A 62 -8.88 -0.29 -4.56
C ILE A 62 -10.01 0.70 -4.83
N PHE A 63 -9.90 1.89 -4.27
CA PHE A 63 -10.90 2.94 -4.44
C PHE A 63 -10.28 4.33 -4.34
N GLU A 64 -11.02 5.34 -4.79
CA GLU A 64 -10.66 6.74 -4.63
C GLU A 64 -11.31 7.31 -3.38
N ASP A 65 -10.53 8.05 -2.59
CA ASP A 65 -11.01 8.78 -1.43
C ASP A 65 -10.26 10.11 -1.28
N HIS A 66 -10.99 11.21 -1.23
CA HIS A 66 -10.45 12.56 -1.06
C HIS A 66 -9.28 12.92 -2.01
N GLY A 67 -9.37 12.48 -3.28
CA GLY A 67 -8.34 12.71 -4.30
C GLY A 67 -7.10 11.85 -4.16
N CYS A 68 -7.13 10.86 -3.29
CA CYS A 68 -6.10 9.84 -3.15
C CYS A 68 -6.63 8.49 -3.65
N MET A 69 -5.75 7.66 -4.17
CA MET A 69 -6.05 6.26 -4.45
C MET A 69 -5.67 5.43 -3.23
N VAL A 70 -6.62 4.64 -2.74
CA VAL A 70 -6.48 3.84 -1.54
C VAL A 70 -6.45 2.36 -1.90
N PHE A 71 -5.49 1.64 -1.32
CA PHE A 71 -5.36 0.19 -1.43
C PHE A 71 -5.51 -0.42 -0.05
N ASP A 72 -6.58 -1.15 0.20
CA ASP A 72 -6.78 -1.94 1.41
C ASP A 72 -6.38 -3.39 1.15
N VAL A 73 -5.46 -3.91 1.92
CA VAL A 73 -4.92 -5.25 1.76
C VAL A 73 -5.07 -6.03 3.07
N VAL A 74 -5.86 -7.09 3.03
CA VAL A 74 -6.11 -7.95 4.18
C VAL A 74 -5.50 -9.33 3.94
N GLY A 75 -4.75 -9.84 4.91
CA GLY A 75 -4.11 -11.15 4.82
C GLY A 75 -3.72 -11.72 6.18
N GLN A 76 -3.39 -13.01 6.21
CA GLN A 76 -2.98 -13.67 7.45
C GLN A 76 -1.63 -13.16 7.96
N SER A 77 -0.68 -13.00 7.06
CA SER A 77 0.64 -12.46 7.34
C SER A 77 1.29 -11.92 6.08
N PHE A 78 2.28 -11.06 6.26
CA PHE A 78 2.99 -10.42 5.15
C PHE A 78 4.50 -10.58 5.30
N LEU A 79 5.19 -10.67 4.17
CA LEU A 79 6.64 -10.62 4.09
C LEU A 79 7.14 -9.17 4.11
N TRP A 80 8.43 -9.00 4.29
CA TRP A 80 9.04 -7.67 4.29
C TRP A 80 8.83 -6.98 2.94
N ASN A 81 8.30 -5.76 2.97
CA ASN A 81 7.94 -4.93 1.81
C ASN A 81 6.82 -5.48 0.92
N MET A 82 6.19 -6.61 1.25
CA MET A 82 5.25 -7.29 0.37
C MET A 82 4.10 -6.39 -0.08
N VAL A 83 3.37 -5.75 0.84
CA VAL A 83 2.25 -4.86 0.50
C VAL A 83 2.72 -3.71 -0.41
N ARG A 84 3.85 -3.08 -0.10
CA ARG A 84 4.39 -1.97 -0.90
C ARG A 84 4.80 -2.40 -2.31
N LYS A 85 5.33 -3.61 -2.48
CA LYS A 85 5.66 -4.17 -3.80
C LYS A 85 4.39 -4.51 -4.59
N MET A 86 3.38 -5.10 -3.93
CA MET A 86 2.07 -5.37 -4.55
C MET A 86 1.43 -4.07 -5.07
N VAL A 87 1.43 -3.01 -4.26
CA VAL A 87 0.89 -1.71 -4.66
C VAL A 87 1.68 -1.15 -5.86
N ASN A 88 3.02 -1.20 -5.83
CA ASN A 88 3.81 -0.70 -6.96
C ASN A 88 3.50 -1.43 -8.28
N VAL A 89 3.38 -2.75 -8.23
CA VAL A 89 2.97 -3.56 -9.40
C VAL A 89 1.59 -3.15 -9.90
N LEU A 90 0.62 -2.97 -9.00
CA LEU A 90 -0.73 -2.55 -9.38
C LEU A 90 -0.74 -1.14 -10.00
N LEU A 91 0.09 -0.22 -9.50
CA LEU A 91 0.27 1.10 -10.12
C LEU A 91 0.86 0.98 -11.53
N MET A 92 1.89 0.14 -11.74
CA MET A 92 2.46 -0.13 -13.07
C MET A 92 1.41 -0.74 -14.03
N VAL A 93 0.54 -1.61 -13.54
CA VAL A 93 -0.59 -2.12 -14.33
C VAL A 93 -1.58 -1.01 -14.68
N GLY A 94 -1.84 -0.11 -13.74
CA GLY A 94 -2.73 1.03 -13.92
C GLY A 94 -2.25 2.04 -14.96
N THR A 95 -0.93 2.28 -15.02
CA THR A 95 -0.30 3.16 -16.02
C THR A 95 -0.06 2.46 -17.37
N GLY A 96 -0.16 1.11 -17.42
CA GLY A 96 0.16 0.33 -18.60
C GLY A 96 1.65 0.01 -18.78
N GLU A 97 2.48 0.30 -17.76
CA GLU A 97 3.91 -0.07 -17.73
C GLU A 97 4.12 -1.58 -17.52
N MET A 98 3.09 -2.29 -17.04
CA MET A 98 3.10 -3.73 -16.84
C MET A 98 1.78 -4.34 -17.34
N ASP A 99 1.86 -5.47 -18.02
CA ASP A 99 0.67 -6.23 -18.39
C ASP A 99 0.24 -7.21 -17.29
N VAL A 100 -1.04 -7.65 -17.38
CA VAL A 100 -1.61 -8.58 -16.39
C VAL A 100 -0.91 -9.94 -16.44
N ASP A 101 -0.55 -10.43 -17.62
CA ASP A 101 0.18 -11.69 -17.79
C ASP A 101 1.58 -11.62 -17.16
N GLU A 102 2.25 -10.48 -17.27
CA GLU A 102 3.54 -10.21 -16.64
C GLU A 102 3.41 -10.20 -15.10
N LEU A 103 2.32 -9.62 -14.56
CA LEU A 103 2.04 -9.66 -13.14
C LEU A 103 1.87 -11.10 -12.62
N GLU A 104 1.18 -11.97 -13.36
CA GLU A 104 1.01 -13.38 -13.00
C GLU A 104 2.35 -14.11 -12.84
N THR A 105 3.34 -13.76 -13.67
CA THR A 105 4.68 -14.37 -13.59
C THR A 105 5.38 -14.09 -12.27
N LEU A 106 5.01 -13.01 -11.56
CA LEU A 106 5.58 -12.68 -10.25
C LEU A 106 5.24 -13.70 -9.16
N LEU A 107 4.16 -14.46 -9.33
CA LEU A 107 3.75 -15.53 -8.41
C LEU A 107 4.33 -16.89 -8.79
N ASN A 108 5.07 -17.00 -9.90
CA ASN A 108 5.71 -18.24 -10.32
C ASN A 108 7.05 -18.42 -9.57
N PRO A 109 7.19 -19.47 -8.72
CA PRO A 109 8.39 -19.69 -7.92
C PRO A 109 9.66 -19.98 -8.75
N SER A 110 9.51 -20.34 -10.03
CA SER A 110 10.64 -20.60 -10.93
C SER A 110 11.19 -19.35 -11.60
N ILE A 111 10.51 -18.21 -11.46
CA ILE A 111 10.91 -16.92 -12.05
C ILE A 111 11.43 -16.01 -10.95
N ASN A 112 12.63 -15.44 -11.17
CA ASN A 112 13.19 -14.44 -10.25
C ASN A 112 13.12 -13.07 -10.90
N GLN A 113 12.27 -12.20 -10.35
CA GLN A 113 12.12 -10.81 -10.79
C GLN A 113 12.34 -9.85 -9.61
N ILE A 114 12.93 -8.70 -9.91
CA ILE A 114 13.14 -7.64 -8.92
C ILE A 114 12.01 -6.62 -9.06
N VAL A 115 11.18 -6.54 -8.04
CA VAL A 115 10.14 -5.52 -7.91
C VAL A 115 10.58 -4.50 -6.87
N LEU A 116 10.55 -3.21 -7.21
CA LEU A 116 10.82 -2.13 -6.27
C LEU A 116 9.58 -1.88 -5.39
N PRO A 117 9.75 -1.59 -4.09
CA PRO A 117 8.63 -1.25 -3.22
C PRO A 117 8.20 0.21 -3.43
N ALA A 118 6.92 0.48 -3.37
CA ALA A 118 6.37 1.83 -3.27
C ALA A 118 6.85 2.56 -1.99
N PRO A 119 6.80 3.90 -1.90
CA PRO A 119 7.27 4.67 -0.75
C PRO A 119 6.74 4.17 0.60
N PRO A 120 7.56 4.12 1.67
CA PRO A 120 7.15 3.53 2.95
C PRO A 120 6.19 4.41 3.76
N GLU A 121 6.26 5.72 3.61
CA GLU A 121 5.50 6.73 4.36
C GLU A 121 4.00 6.69 4.11
N ASN A 122 3.58 6.02 3.04
CA ASN A 122 2.20 5.92 2.60
C ASN A 122 1.48 4.69 3.17
N LEU A 123 2.19 3.83 3.91
CA LEU A 123 1.65 2.56 4.43
C LEU A 123 1.20 2.71 5.88
N ILE A 124 -0.03 2.27 6.17
CA ILE A 124 -0.65 2.29 7.49
C ILE A 124 -1.04 0.87 7.86
N LEU A 125 -0.72 0.43 9.08
CA LEU A 125 -1.32 -0.76 9.69
C LEU A 125 -2.65 -0.33 10.34
N MET A 126 -3.75 -0.74 9.73
CA MET A 126 -5.11 -0.34 10.15
C MET A 126 -5.61 -1.21 11.30
N ASP A 127 -5.37 -2.52 11.21
CA ASP A 127 -5.86 -3.46 12.22
C ASP A 127 -5.01 -4.73 12.29
N VAL A 128 -5.04 -5.37 13.46
CA VAL A 128 -4.41 -6.66 13.74
C VAL A 128 -5.35 -7.52 14.57
N VAL A 129 -5.80 -8.64 14.02
CA VAL A 129 -6.73 -9.54 14.69
C VAL A 129 -5.97 -10.67 15.39
N TYR A 130 -6.31 -10.93 16.65
CA TYR A 130 -5.83 -12.06 17.44
C TYR A 130 -7.00 -12.92 17.91
N ASP A 131 -6.77 -14.22 18.06
CA ASP A 131 -7.76 -15.12 18.62
C ASP A 131 -8.02 -14.80 20.10
N GLY A 132 -9.31 -14.63 20.43
CA GLY A 132 -9.75 -14.39 21.81
C GLY A 132 -9.28 -13.08 22.45
N ILE A 133 -8.74 -12.13 21.68
CA ILE A 133 -8.29 -10.83 22.18
C ILE A 133 -9.12 -9.71 21.55
N GLU A 134 -9.82 -8.96 22.39
CA GLU A 134 -10.45 -7.71 22.01
C GLU A 134 -9.64 -6.52 22.52
N PHE A 135 -9.27 -5.60 21.61
CA PHE A 135 -8.60 -4.37 21.99
C PHE A 135 -9.62 -3.36 22.52
N LYS A 136 -9.35 -2.82 23.71
CA LYS A 136 -10.15 -1.72 24.27
C LYS A 136 -9.50 -0.39 23.90
N GLU A 137 -10.31 0.50 23.36
CA GLU A 137 -9.87 1.87 23.06
C GLU A 137 -9.83 2.70 24.35
N ASP A 138 -8.69 3.33 24.61
CA ASP A 138 -8.57 4.35 25.65
C ASP A 138 -8.87 5.73 25.04
N SER A 139 -9.94 6.36 25.46
CA SER A 139 -10.42 7.63 24.91
C SER A 139 -9.47 8.80 25.13
N TYR A 140 -8.72 8.82 26.23
CA TYR A 140 -7.72 9.85 26.51
C TYR A 140 -6.51 9.70 25.56
N ALA A 141 -6.00 8.48 25.42
CA ALA A 141 -4.89 8.17 24.51
C ALA A 141 -5.27 8.49 23.05
N LYS A 142 -6.48 8.12 22.63
CA LYS A 142 -7.02 8.44 21.30
C LYS A 142 -7.05 9.96 21.04
N THR A 143 -7.61 10.73 21.98
CA THR A 143 -7.72 12.18 21.85
C THR A 143 -6.34 12.83 21.73
N LYS A 144 -5.38 12.41 22.56
CA LYS A 144 -4.01 12.90 22.52
C LYS A 144 -3.30 12.56 21.20
N PHE A 145 -3.47 11.33 20.72
CA PHE A 145 -2.93 10.86 19.45
C PHE A 145 -3.50 11.66 18.27
N LEU A 146 -4.84 11.81 18.21
CA LEU A 146 -5.50 12.60 17.17
C LEU A 146 -5.02 14.05 17.12
N LYS A 147 -4.84 14.68 18.28
CA LYS A 147 -4.28 16.05 18.35
C LYS A 147 -2.88 16.10 17.75
N SER A 148 -2.00 15.15 18.10
CA SER A 148 -0.63 15.10 17.58
C SER A 148 -0.61 14.89 16.05
N ILE A 149 -1.42 13.96 15.54
CA ILE A 149 -1.53 13.71 14.09
C ILE A 149 -2.09 14.93 13.36
N HIS A 150 -3.08 15.62 13.94
CA HIS A 150 -3.64 16.84 13.34
C HIS A 150 -2.61 17.96 13.23
N GLU A 151 -1.80 18.16 14.25
CA GLU A 151 -0.71 19.15 14.22
C GLU A 151 0.32 18.83 13.12
N GLU A 152 0.72 17.57 12.98
CA GLU A 152 1.64 17.12 11.91
C GLU A 152 1.01 17.25 10.52
N TYR A 153 -0.26 16.91 10.38
CA TYR A 153 -1.01 17.08 9.14
C TYR A 153 -1.03 18.53 8.68
N LEU A 154 -1.32 19.48 9.58
CA LEU A 154 -1.31 20.91 9.26
C LEU A 154 0.07 21.41 8.82
N LYS A 155 1.15 20.93 9.45
CA LYS A 155 2.54 21.28 9.04
C LYS A 155 2.82 20.81 7.61
N LYS A 156 2.43 19.55 7.28
CA LYS A 156 2.64 18.98 5.96
C LYS A 156 1.83 19.68 4.87
N ILE A 157 0.57 20.03 5.13
CA ILE A 157 -0.27 20.80 4.18
C ILE A 157 0.36 22.16 3.89
N ARG A 158 0.82 22.88 4.93
CA ARG A 158 1.46 24.19 4.75
C ARG A 158 2.74 24.07 3.93
N ALA A 159 3.58 23.09 4.22
CA ALA A 159 4.82 22.82 3.47
C ALA A 159 4.52 22.47 1.99
N ALA A 160 3.53 21.62 1.75
CA ALA A 160 3.12 21.26 0.40
C ALA A 160 2.56 22.47 -0.39
N ALA A 161 1.78 23.35 0.27
CA ALA A 161 1.27 24.55 -0.35
C ALA A 161 2.40 25.53 -0.77
N VAL A 162 3.40 25.71 0.07
CA VAL A 162 4.59 26.51 -0.24
C VAL A 162 5.39 25.88 -1.39
N GLY A 163 5.64 24.60 -1.34
CA GLY A 163 6.35 23.87 -2.40
C GLY A 163 5.65 23.99 -3.76
N ARG A 164 4.35 23.82 -3.79
CA ARG A 164 3.53 23.98 -4.99
C ARG A 164 3.66 25.40 -5.58
N GLU A 165 3.62 26.43 -4.73
CA GLU A 165 3.73 27.82 -5.20
C GLU A 165 5.12 28.13 -5.77
N ILE A 166 6.18 27.61 -5.15
CA ILE A 166 7.55 27.74 -5.68
C ILE A 166 7.67 27.05 -7.05
N ILE A 167 7.20 25.83 -7.18
CA ILE A 167 7.25 25.09 -8.47
C ILE A 167 6.49 25.86 -9.53
N ARG A 168 5.27 26.31 -9.21
CA ARG A 168 4.43 27.08 -10.13
C ARG A 168 5.09 28.38 -10.60
N SER A 169 5.73 29.13 -9.69
CA SER A 169 6.40 30.39 -10.02
C SER A 169 7.62 30.20 -10.93
N LEU A 170 8.33 29.06 -10.79
CA LEU A 170 9.51 28.74 -11.60
C LEU A 170 9.19 28.03 -12.93
N SER A 171 7.97 27.50 -13.07
CA SER A 171 7.51 26.84 -14.32
C SER A 171 6.84 27.79 -15.30
N LEU A 172 6.70 29.09 -14.97
CA LEU A 172 6.09 30.12 -15.81
C LEU A 172 7.13 30.89 -16.66
N GLU A 173 8.40 30.50 -16.59
CA GLU A 173 9.49 30.99 -17.46
C GLU A 173 9.70 30.02 -18.64
#